data_f707c1651fa205c691d9ddec17ff96f2
#
_entry.id   f707c1651fa205c691d9ddec17ff96f2
#
_cell.length_a   1.000
_cell.length_b   1.000
_cell.length_c   1.000
_cell.angle_alpha   90.00
_cell.angle_beta   90.00
_cell.angle_gamma   90.00
#
_symmetry.space_group_name_H-M   'P 1'
#
loop_
_entity.id
_entity.type
_entity.pdbx_description
1 polymer ?
#
loop_
_entity_poly.entity_id
_entity_poly.type
_entity_poly.pdbx_seq_one_letter_code
_entity_poly.pdbx_strand_id
1 'polypeptide(L)'
;ARQPGPVTVAGAPAAGRGRRGREWAAPSGSAIAVSVLLSSALPTSAISWLPLIGGLAAVEAVAAELADSAVEVKWPNDVLVTGRDGRQRKIAGVLAELVGETGAVVLGIGVNTAMAERDLPVPTATATSIAIERPAVVDDSIALADRVVAAIISGVLQRVAALDAASGDARAAGLIAELQQRCGTIGRRVRVQLPGGAVSVGTATGIDQAGALIVAADAGVGAAVHAGDVTHLRYEWADTESVSTEAKGDG
;
A
#
# COMPACT_ATOMS: atom_id res chain seq x y z
N ALA A 1 23.54 -16.34 -4.34
CA ALA A 1 22.60 -15.21 -4.30
C ALA A 1 22.58 -14.55 -5.68
N ARG A 2 21.40 -14.40 -6.26
CA ARG A 2 21.22 -13.72 -7.55
C ARG A 2 21.43 -12.24 -7.35
N GLN A 3 22.09 -11.60 -8.34
CA GLN A 3 22.21 -10.14 -8.30
C GLN A 3 20.87 -9.52 -8.67
N PRO A 4 20.41 -8.49 -7.94
CA PRO A 4 19.28 -7.69 -8.35
C PRO A 4 19.59 -7.05 -9.69
N GLY A 5 18.57 -6.86 -10.50
CA GLY A 5 18.69 -6.10 -11.74
C GLY A 5 18.89 -4.60 -11.46
N PRO A 6 18.94 -3.77 -12.50
CA PRO A 6 19.10 -2.34 -12.35
C PRO A 6 18.00 -1.71 -11.50
N VAL A 7 18.38 -0.68 -10.75
CA VAL A 7 17.47 0.17 -9.98
C VAL A 7 17.46 1.54 -10.64
N THR A 8 16.27 2.08 -10.84
CA THR A 8 16.07 3.44 -11.35
C THR A 8 15.36 4.26 -10.27
N VAL A 9 15.87 5.46 -10.02
CA VAL A 9 15.26 6.42 -9.08
C VAL A 9 14.90 7.69 -9.84
N ALA A 10 13.70 8.21 -9.62
CA ALA A 10 13.25 9.47 -10.22
C ALA A 10 12.58 10.34 -9.16
N GLY A 11 12.99 11.62 -9.10
CA GLY A 11 12.34 12.65 -8.26
C GLY A 11 11.17 13.36 -8.96
N ALA A 12 10.96 13.09 -10.25
CA ALA A 12 9.85 13.60 -11.05
C ALA A 12 9.54 12.60 -12.17
N PRO A 13 8.72 11.58 -11.92
CA PRO A 13 8.35 10.65 -12.98
C PRO A 13 7.49 11.36 -14.02
N ALA A 14 7.97 11.39 -15.28
CA ALA A 14 7.26 12.05 -16.39
C ALA A 14 5.95 11.32 -16.77
N ALA A 15 5.85 10.03 -16.44
CA ALA A 15 4.70 9.17 -16.75
C ALA A 15 4.56 8.07 -15.67
N GLY A 16 4.38 8.48 -14.40
CA GLY A 16 4.16 7.55 -13.31
C GLY A 16 2.84 6.79 -13.51
N ARG A 17 2.88 5.49 -13.27
CA ARG A 17 1.72 4.61 -13.44
C ARG A 17 1.25 4.06 -12.11
N GLY A 18 -0.06 4.06 -11.92
CA GLY A 18 -0.75 3.35 -10.85
C GLY A 18 -1.53 2.15 -11.39
N ARG A 19 -2.11 1.35 -10.50
CA ARG A 19 -2.96 0.22 -10.89
C ARG A 19 -4.17 0.69 -11.71
N ARG A 20 -4.62 -0.19 -12.62
CA ARG A 20 -5.81 0.04 -13.48
C ARG A 20 -5.70 1.30 -14.33
N GLY A 21 -4.52 1.61 -14.84
CA GLY A 21 -4.30 2.75 -15.74
C GLY A 21 -4.39 4.12 -15.07
N ARG A 22 -4.43 4.19 -13.73
CA ARG A 22 -4.36 5.48 -13.02
C ARG A 22 -2.98 6.09 -13.18
N GLU A 23 -2.92 7.37 -13.41
CA GLU A 23 -1.67 8.11 -13.41
C GLU A 23 -1.21 8.36 -11.97
N TRP A 24 0.12 8.35 -11.78
CA TRP A 24 0.77 8.81 -10.58
C TRP A 24 1.68 9.98 -10.94
N ALA A 25 1.24 11.18 -10.61
CA ALA A 25 1.97 12.41 -10.88
C ALA A 25 2.30 13.13 -9.57
N ALA A 26 3.47 13.73 -9.54
CA ALA A 26 3.93 14.54 -8.42
C ALA A 26 4.78 15.70 -8.96
N PRO A 27 4.73 16.90 -8.37
CA PRO A 27 5.63 17.97 -8.70
C PRO A 27 7.10 17.54 -8.52
N SER A 28 8.00 18.11 -9.32
CA SER A 28 9.42 17.78 -9.26
C SER A 28 9.97 17.94 -7.84
N GLY A 29 10.68 16.93 -7.35
CA GLY A 29 11.30 16.92 -6.02
C GLY A 29 10.33 16.72 -4.84
N SER A 30 9.01 16.61 -5.09
CA SER A 30 8.01 16.43 -4.03
C SER A 30 7.74 14.97 -3.66
N ALA A 31 8.14 14.05 -4.51
CA ALA A 31 8.00 12.61 -4.32
C ALA A 31 9.18 11.88 -4.96
N ILE A 32 9.37 10.64 -4.55
CA ILE A 32 10.35 9.73 -5.15
C ILE A 32 9.65 8.54 -5.78
N ALA A 33 10.15 8.09 -6.92
CA ALA A 33 9.81 6.82 -7.53
C ALA A 33 11.06 5.94 -7.60
N VAL A 34 10.96 4.76 -7.01
CA VAL A 34 12.00 3.72 -7.08
C VAL A 34 11.46 2.58 -7.92
N SER A 35 12.19 2.18 -8.96
CA SER A 35 11.87 1.03 -9.78
C SER A 35 13.00 0.01 -9.71
N VAL A 36 12.68 -1.21 -9.29
CA VAL A 36 13.64 -2.32 -9.17
C VAL A 36 13.26 -3.38 -10.20
N LEU A 37 14.20 -3.71 -11.09
CA LEU A 37 14.03 -4.84 -12.00
C LEU A 37 14.39 -6.14 -11.26
N LEU A 38 13.42 -7.03 -11.13
CA LEU A 38 13.57 -8.32 -10.49
C LEU A 38 13.61 -9.41 -11.56
N SER A 39 14.56 -10.33 -11.43
CA SER A 39 14.78 -11.40 -12.41
C SER A 39 13.62 -12.40 -12.45
N SER A 40 13.42 -12.99 -13.64
CA SER A 40 12.41 -14.01 -13.97
C SER A 40 12.47 -15.34 -13.21
N ALA A 41 13.39 -15.46 -12.27
CA ALA A 41 13.66 -16.75 -11.62
C ALA A 41 12.84 -16.99 -10.34
N LEU A 42 12.00 -16.04 -9.93
CA LEU A 42 11.01 -16.29 -8.89
C LEU A 42 9.91 -17.21 -9.44
N PRO A 43 9.46 -18.21 -8.68
CA PRO A 43 8.31 -19.00 -9.07
C PRO A 43 7.10 -18.08 -9.25
N THR A 44 6.23 -18.41 -10.20
CA THR A 44 5.04 -17.59 -10.53
C THR A 44 4.19 -17.31 -9.29
N SER A 45 4.12 -18.24 -8.34
CA SER A 45 3.43 -18.07 -7.06
C SER A 45 4.04 -16.99 -6.16
N ALA A 46 5.32 -16.64 -6.37
CA ALA A 46 6.00 -15.61 -5.59
C ALA A 46 5.79 -14.18 -6.16
N ILE A 47 5.37 -14.07 -7.43
CA ILE A 47 5.16 -12.78 -8.09
C ILE A 47 4.08 -11.95 -7.39
N SER A 48 3.03 -12.59 -6.90
CA SER A 48 1.94 -11.95 -6.15
C SER A 48 2.39 -11.30 -4.84
N TRP A 49 3.53 -11.72 -4.30
CA TRP A 49 4.14 -11.14 -3.10
C TRP A 49 4.90 -9.85 -3.36
N LEU A 50 5.32 -9.57 -4.60
CA LEU A 50 6.18 -8.42 -4.90
C LEU A 50 5.55 -7.07 -4.52
N PRO A 51 4.25 -6.80 -4.79
CA PRO A 51 3.63 -5.56 -4.31
C PRO A 51 3.60 -5.45 -2.79
N LEU A 52 3.42 -6.58 -2.09
CA LEU A 52 3.38 -6.61 -0.62
C LEU A 52 4.78 -6.40 -0.03
N ILE A 53 5.81 -7.00 -0.65
CA ILE A 53 7.22 -6.77 -0.31
C ILE A 53 7.58 -5.29 -0.48
N GLY A 54 7.18 -4.68 -1.61
CA GLY A 54 7.36 -3.24 -1.82
C GLY A 54 6.63 -2.39 -0.78
N GLY A 55 5.41 -2.81 -0.39
CA GLY A 55 4.64 -2.17 0.67
C GLY A 55 5.32 -2.25 2.03
N LEU A 56 5.83 -3.43 2.41
CA LEU A 56 6.59 -3.63 3.66
C LEU A 56 7.87 -2.80 3.70
N ALA A 57 8.62 -2.76 2.60
CA ALA A 57 9.83 -1.94 2.50
C ALA A 57 9.51 -0.44 2.60
N ALA A 58 8.42 0.02 1.97
CA ALA A 58 7.98 1.40 2.08
C ALA A 58 7.47 1.75 3.49
N VAL A 59 6.76 0.83 4.18
CA VAL A 59 6.37 1.01 5.59
C VAL A 59 7.60 1.22 6.46
N GLU A 60 8.63 0.37 6.32
CA GLU A 60 9.87 0.48 7.09
C GLU A 60 10.58 1.81 6.84
N ALA A 61 10.74 2.19 5.56
CA ALA A 61 11.39 3.43 5.16
C ALA A 61 10.66 4.68 5.69
N VAL A 62 9.33 4.71 5.58
CA VAL A 62 8.51 5.84 6.03
C VAL A 62 8.45 5.90 7.56
N ALA A 63 8.31 4.75 8.24
CA ALA A 63 8.27 4.69 9.69
C ALA A 63 9.57 5.17 10.35
N ALA A 64 10.72 4.95 9.71
CA ALA A 64 12.01 5.47 10.17
C ALA A 64 12.05 7.01 10.19
N GLU A 65 11.32 7.67 9.27
CA GLU A 65 11.23 9.14 9.21
C GLU A 65 10.08 9.70 10.07
N LEU A 66 9.08 8.89 10.40
CA LEU A 66 7.85 9.31 11.12
C LEU A 66 7.68 8.53 12.43
N ALA A 67 8.68 8.59 13.31
CA ALA A 67 8.82 7.75 14.52
C ALA A 67 7.56 7.65 15.42
N ASP A 68 6.71 8.70 15.42
CA ASP A 68 5.52 8.79 16.29
C ASP A 68 4.21 8.45 15.56
N SER A 69 4.28 8.07 14.28
CA SER A 69 3.11 7.81 13.45
C SER A 69 2.96 6.32 13.15
N ALA A 70 1.74 5.80 13.22
CA ALA A 70 1.45 4.46 12.75
C ALA A 70 1.49 4.42 11.22
N VAL A 71 2.43 3.62 10.68
CA VAL A 71 2.59 3.40 9.24
C VAL A 71 2.28 1.93 8.95
N GLU A 72 1.37 1.67 8.02
CA GLU A 72 0.88 0.33 7.76
C GLU A 72 0.61 0.07 6.27
N VAL A 73 0.71 -1.18 5.86
CA VAL A 73 0.28 -1.62 4.54
C VAL A 73 -1.24 -1.64 4.50
N LYS A 74 -1.83 -1.01 3.51
CA LYS A 74 -3.20 -1.26 3.09
C LYS A 74 -3.17 -2.20 1.90
N TRP A 75 -3.64 -3.42 2.11
CA TRP A 75 -3.69 -4.42 1.04
C TRP A 75 -4.46 -3.90 -0.18
N PRO A 76 -4.00 -4.14 -1.41
CA PRO A 76 -2.84 -4.98 -1.76
C PRO A 76 -1.53 -4.20 -1.96
N ASN A 77 -1.52 -2.87 -2.02
CA ASN A 77 -0.40 -2.14 -2.60
C ASN A 77 -0.23 -0.69 -2.15
N ASP A 78 -0.99 -0.23 -1.18
CA ASP A 78 -0.89 1.11 -0.65
C ASP A 78 -0.21 1.11 0.73
N VAL A 79 0.46 2.21 1.07
CA VAL A 79 0.96 2.47 2.41
C VAL A 79 0.21 3.66 2.97
N LEU A 80 -0.32 3.48 4.18
CA LEU A 80 -1.05 4.51 4.90
C LEU A 80 -0.27 4.97 6.11
N VAL A 81 -0.44 6.24 6.44
CA VAL A 81 -0.03 6.86 7.70
C VAL A 81 -1.28 7.27 8.46
N THR A 82 -1.31 7.02 9.77
CA THR A 82 -2.30 7.59 10.66
C THR A 82 -1.75 8.92 11.16
N GLY A 83 -2.34 10.02 10.69
CA GLY A 83 -1.96 11.37 11.08
C GLY A 83 -2.35 11.67 12.54
N ARG A 84 -1.90 12.83 13.06
CA ARG A 84 -2.21 13.28 14.42
C ARG A 84 -3.71 13.48 14.69
N ASP A 85 -4.49 13.69 13.63
CA ASP A 85 -5.95 13.78 13.67
C ASP A 85 -6.66 12.41 13.67
N GLY A 86 -5.90 11.31 13.76
CA GLY A 86 -6.40 9.93 13.73
C GLY A 86 -6.89 9.45 12.36
N ARG A 87 -6.74 10.26 11.31
CA ARG A 87 -7.15 9.88 9.95
C ARG A 87 -6.04 9.17 9.22
N GLN A 88 -6.41 8.13 8.51
CA GLN A 88 -5.49 7.41 7.63
C GLN A 88 -5.42 8.06 6.25
N ARG A 89 -4.19 8.30 5.78
CA ARG A 89 -3.92 8.90 4.47
C ARG A 89 -2.84 8.11 3.75
N LYS A 90 -2.96 8.03 2.43
CA LYS A 90 -1.98 7.35 1.60
C LYS A 90 -0.71 8.18 1.48
N ILE A 91 0.44 7.56 1.78
CA ILE A 91 1.76 8.17 1.65
C ILE A 91 2.61 7.51 0.56
N ALA A 92 2.35 6.23 0.26
CA ALA A 92 3.06 5.51 -0.78
C ALA A 92 2.14 4.54 -1.54
N GLY A 93 2.56 4.16 -2.73
CA GLY A 93 1.90 3.15 -3.53
C GLY A 93 2.90 2.30 -4.27
N VAL A 94 2.53 1.04 -4.52
CA VAL A 94 3.37 0.03 -5.16
C VAL A 94 2.69 -0.51 -6.41
N LEU A 95 3.47 -0.74 -7.45
CA LEU A 95 3.03 -1.36 -8.69
C LEU A 95 4.07 -2.40 -9.12
N ALA A 96 3.64 -3.62 -9.39
CA ALA A 96 4.46 -4.66 -10.00
C ALA A 96 3.94 -4.96 -11.40
N GLU A 97 4.81 -4.92 -12.40
CA GLU A 97 4.47 -5.15 -13.80
C GLU A 97 5.42 -6.18 -14.42
N LEU A 98 4.84 -7.17 -15.10
CA LEU A 98 5.60 -8.13 -15.88
C LEU A 98 6.21 -7.46 -17.11
N VAL A 99 7.45 -7.79 -17.43
CA VAL A 99 8.17 -7.27 -18.59
C VAL A 99 8.07 -8.26 -19.74
N GLY A 100 7.15 -8.01 -20.65
CA GLY A 100 6.94 -8.84 -21.83
C GLY A 100 6.81 -10.33 -21.46
N GLU A 101 7.44 -11.19 -22.29
CA GLU A 101 7.45 -12.64 -22.07
C GLU A 101 8.66 -13.13 -21.26
N THR A 102 9.49 -12.21 -20.76
CA THR A 102 10.74 -12.57 -20.08
C THR A 102 10.54 -13.14 -18.69
N GLY A 103 9.34 -12.97 -18.11
CA GLY A 103 9.03 -13.30 -16.72
C GLY A 103 9.70 -12.38 -15.70
N ALA A 104 10.48 -11.40 -16.13
CA ALA A 104 11.02 -10.36 -15.25
C ALA A 104 9.89 -9.43 -14.78
N VAL A 105 10.05 -8.83 -13.60
CA VAL A 105 9.08 -7.91 -13.01
C VAL A 105 9.77 -6.59 -12.70
N VAL A 106 9.17 -5.49 -13.11
CA VAL A 106 9.49 -4.16 -12.59
C VAL A 106 8.62 -3.90 -11.37
N LEU A 107 9.25 -3.73 -10.22
CA LEU A 107 8.61 -3.32 -8.98
C LEU A 107 8.81 -1.82 -8.80
N GLY A 108 7.74 -1.04 -9.03
CA GLY A 108 7.70 0.41 -8.83
C GLY A 108 7.14 0.77 -7.46
N ILE A 109 7.81 1.66 -6.75
CA ILE A 109 7.40 2.16 -5.44
C ILE A 109 7.46 3.68 -5.47
N GLY A 110 6.30 4.33 -5.31
CA GLY A 110 6.19 5.79 -5.22
C GLY A 110 5.94 6.22 -3.78
N VAL A 111 6.71 7.19 -3.28
CA VAL A 111 6.56 7.75 -1.93
C VAL A 111 6.45 9.27 -2.01
N ASN A 112 5.43 9.83 -1.39
CA ASN A 112 5.26 11.26 -1.22
C ASN A 112 6.21 11.73 -0.11
N THR A 113 7.34 12.34 -0.45
CA THR A 113 8.33 12.81 0.51
C THR A 113 8.08 14.25 0.94
N ALA A 114 8.11 15.19 -0.01
CA ALA A 114 8.06 16.63 0.23
C ALA A 114 6.83 17.31 -0.42
N MET A 115 5.79 16.55 -0.75
CA MET A 115 4.56 17.08 -1.35
C MET A 115 3.83 18.00 -0.36
N ALA A 116 3.51 19.21 -0.78
CA ALA A 116 2.73 20.14 0.03
C ALA A 116 1.22 19.85 -0.10
N GLU A 117 0.41 20.30 0.87
CA GLU A 117 -1.03 20.04 0.87
C GLU A 117 -1.73 20.50 -0.42
N ARG A 118 -1.32 21.66 -0.99
CA ARG A 118 -1.87 22.19 -2.23
C ARG A 118 -1.59 21.32 -3.47
N ASP A 119 -0.59 20.46 -3.40
CA ASP A 119 -0.14 19.61 -4.50
C ASP A 119 -0.70 18.17 -4.39
N LEU A 120 -1.42 17.88 -3.31
CA LEU A 120 -2.06 16.58 -3.13
C LEU A 120 -3.21 16.38 -4.11
N PRO A 121 -3.44 15.14 -4.58
CA PRO A 121 -4.58 14.84 -5.44
C PRO A 121 -5.91 15.11 -4.71
N VAL A 122 -6.90 15.55 -5.44
CA VAL A 122 -8.25 15.77 -4.91
C VAL A 122 -9.02 14.45 -4.86
N PRO A 123 -9.70 14.12 -3.75
CA PRO A 123 -9.79 14.87 -2.51
C PRO A 123 -8.53 14.77 -1.65
N THR A 124 -8.00 15.89 -1.19
CA THR A 124 -6.76 15.99 -0.39
C THR A 124 -6.79 15.18 0.90
N ALA A 125 -7.99 14.90 1.43
CA ALA A 125 -8.18 14.12 2.65
C ALA A 125 -7.72 12.64 2.55
N THR A 126 -7.35 12.16 1.36
CA THR A 126 -6.98 10.76 1.13
C THR A 126 -5.49 10.51 0.97
N ALA A 127 -4.69 11.57 0.83
CA ALA A 127 -3.24 11.49 0.64
C ALA A 127 -2.48 12.37 1.64
N THR A 128 -1.20 12.09 1.83
CA THR A 128 -0.26 12.85 2.67
C THR A 128 1.17 12.68 2.16
N SER A 129 2.13 13.32 2.82
CA SER A 129 3.56 13.19 2.59
C SER A 129 4.34 13.19 3.91
N ILE A 130 5.62 12.80 3.86
CA ILE A 130 6.50 12.89 5.03
C ILE A 130 6.58 14.34 5.54
N ALA A 131 6.67 15.31 4.62
CA ALA A 131 6.72 16.72 4.94
C ALA A 131 5.47 17.24 5.69
N ILE A 132 4.29 16.77 5.33
CA ILE A 132 3.03 17.15 6.00
C ILE A 132 2.96 16.55 7.39
N GLU A 133 3.31 15.27 7.54
CA GLU A 133 3.23 14.57 8.82
C GLU A 133 4.34 15.01 9.79
N ARG A 134 5.52 15.39 9.26
CA ARG A 134 6.68 15.87 10.04
C ARG A 134 7.41 17.02 9.34
N PRO A 135 6.91 18.25 9.43
CA PRO A 135 7.49 19.42 8.75
C PRO A 135 8.97 19.67 9.05
N ALA A 136 9.43 19.34 10.26
CA ALA A 136 10.82 19.55 10.69
C ALA A 136 11.86 18.66 10.00
N VAL A 137 11.45 17.63 9.20
CA VAL A 137 12.38 16.73 8.50
C VAL A 137 12.80 17.26 7.14
N VAL A 138 12.19 18.33 6.66
CA VAL A 138 12.28 18.78 5.26
C VAL A 138 13.40 19.77 5.01
N ASP A 139 14.15 20.18 6.02
CA ASP A 139 15.29 21.12 5.88
C ASP A 139 16.38 20.60 4.91
N ASP A 140 16.43 19.27 4.68
CA ASP A 140 17.24 18.65 3.63
C ASP A 140 16.43 17.57 2.89
N SER A 141 15.68 18.00 1.90
CA SER A 141 14.82 17.12 1.08
C SER A 141 15.61 16.08 0.26
N ILE A 142 16.88 16.37 -0.08
CA ILE A 142 17.75 15.44 -0.81
C ILE A 142 18.20 14.34 0.14
N ALA A 143 18.70 14.67 1.32
CA ALA A 143 19.10 13.66 2.29
C ALA A 143 17.92 12.80 2.75
N LEU A 144 16.72 13.38 2.89
CA LEU A 144 15.50 12.62 3.14
C LEU A 144 15.21 11.61 2.02
N ALA A 145 15.27 12.07 0.76
CA ALA A 145 15.05 11.20 -0.39
C ALA A 145 16.08 10.06 -0.43
N ASP A 146 17.35 10.35 -0.21
CA ASP A 146 18.42 9.36 -0.21
C ASP A 146 18.22 8.29 0.87
N ARG A 147 17.84 8.69 2.11
CA ARG A 147 17.56 7.73 3.18
C ARG A 147 16.36 6.84 2.86
N VAL A 148 15.28 7.42 2.36
CA VAL A 148 14.07 6.67 2.00
C VAL A 148 14.35 5.71 0.85
N VAL A 149 15.08 6.16 -0.19
CA VAL A 149 15.50 5.31 -1.32
C VAL A 149 16.36 4.15 -0.84
N ALA A 150 17.39 4.42 -0.04
CA ALA A 150 18.30 3.39 0.48
C ALA A 150 17.55 2.35 1.31
N ALA A 151 16.64 2.78 2.20
CA ALA A 151 15.82 1.89 3.01
C ALA A 151 14.88 1.03 2.17
N ILE A 152 14.21 1.61 1.16
CA ILE A 152 13.34 0.87 0.24
C ILE A 152 14.12 -0.20 -0.52
N ILE A 153 15.25 0.17 -1.13
CA ILE A 153 16.05 -0.77 -1.91
C ILE A 153 16.53 -1.91 -1.03
N SER A 154 17.12 -1.60 0.13
CA SER A 154 17.59 -2.60 1.10
C SER A 154 16.44 -3.52 1.54
N GLY A 155 15.31 -2.95 1.93
CA GLY A 155 14.15 -3.69 2.40
C GLY A 155 13.52 -4.61 1.33
N VAL A 156 13.48 -4.15 0.07
CA VAL A 156 13.03 -4.98 -1.07
C VAL A 156 13.99 -6.13 -1.30
N LEU A 157 15.29 -5.85 -1.43
CA LEU A 157 16.29 -6.86 -1.76
C LEU A 157 16.39 -7.93 -0.67
N GLN A 158 16.32 -7.55 0.60
CA GLN A 158 16.33 -8.48 1.73
C GLN A 158 15.15 -9.46 1.67
N ARG A 159 13.93 -8.95 1.45
CA ARG A 159 12.70 -9.76 1.42
C ARG A 159 12.62 -10.65 0.18
N VAL A 160 13.05 -10.12 -0.97
CA VAL A 160 13.14 -10.92 -2.21
C VAL A 160 14.17 -12.04 -2.05
N ALA A 161 15.33 -11.76 -1.44
CA ALA A 161 16.33 -12.78 -1.17
C ALA A 161 15.84 -13.87 -0.20
N ALA A 162 15.08 -13.48 0.84
CA ALA A 162 14.46 -14.43 1.78
C ALA A 162 13.42 -15.32 1.08
N LEU A 163 12.60 -14.73 0.20
CA LEU A 163 11.61 -15.47 -0.58
C LEU A 163 12.25 -16.42 -1.59
N ASP A 164 13.33 -16.00 -2.25
CA ASP A 164 14.11 -16.84 -3.18
C ASP A 164 14.78 -18.01 -2.42
N ALA A 165 15.41 -17.73 -1.28
CA ALA A 165 16.03 -18.76 -0.42
C ALA A 165 15.00 -19.79 0.08
N ALA A 166 13.76 -19.36 0.31
CA ALA A 166 12.64 -20.22 0.67
C ALA A 166 11.94 -20.86 -0.54
N SER A 167 12.50 -20.77 -1.76
CA SER A 167 11.91 -21.31 -3.00
C SER A 167 10.48 -20.80 -3.26
N GLY A 168 10.21 -19.56 -2.86
CA GLY A 168 8.89 -18.90 -3.04
C GLY A 168 7.89 -19.19 -1.92
N ASP A 169 8.27 -19.92 -0.88
CA ASP A 169 7.41 -20.13 0.29
C ASP A 169 7.44 -18.91 1.21
N ALA A 170 6.39 -18.09 1.12
CA ALA A 170 6.26 -16.84 1.87
C ALA A 170 6.15 -17.07 3.39
N ARG A 171 5.65 -18.23 3.84
CA ARG A 171 5.60 -18.59 5.26
C ARG A 171 7.00 -18.89 5.77
N ALA A 172 7.76 -19.74 5.06
CA ALA A 172 9.14 -20.07 5.41
C ALA A 172 10.05 -18.83 5.33
N ALA A 173 9.79 -17.90 4.41
CA ALA A 173 10.46 -16.61 4.30
C ALA A 173 10.10 -15.62 5.42
N GLY A 174 9.11 -15.91 6.29
CA GLY A 174 8.64 -15.03 7.34
C GLY A 174 7.71 -13.91 6.88
N LEU A 175 7.43 -13.80 5.58
CA LEU A 175 6.68 -12.67 5.01
C LEU A 175 5.22 -12.62 5.46
N ILE A 176 4.58 -13.78 5.66
CA ILE A 176 3.19 -13.83 6.15
C ILE A 176 3.12 -13.23 7.55
N ALA A 177 4.03 -13.63 8.45
CA ALA A 177 4.05 -13.14 9.82
C ALA A 177 4.34 -11.63 9.88
N GLU A 178 5.30 -11.17 9.07
CA GLU A 178 5.63 -9.75 8.99
C GLU A 178 4.45 -8.93 8.46
N LEU A 179 3.79 -9.38 7.38
CA LEU A 179 2.66 -8.69 6.80
C LEU A 179 1.46 -8.66 7.76
N GLN A 180 1.21 -9.75 8.52
CA GLN A 180 0.16 -9.78 9.52
C GLN A 180 0.34 -8.72 10.61
N GLN A 181 1.56 -8.39 10.97
CA GLN A 181 1.87 -7.37 11.97
C GLN A 181 1.75 -5.94 11.42
N ARG A 182 1.99 -5.76 10.12
CA ARG A 182 2.10 -4.44 9.49
C ARG A 182 0.95 -4.09 8.52
N CYS A 183 -0.01 -4.99 8.34
CA CYS A 183 -1.14 -4.79 7.44
C CYS A 183 -2.36 -4.28 8.20
N GLY A 184 -2.62 -2.98 8.12
CA GLY A 184 -3.77 -2.35 8.74
C GLY A 184 -5.12 -2.71 8.12
N THR A 185 -5.14 -3.54 7.06
CA THR A 185 -6.39 -4.07 6.51
C THR A 185 -6.92 -5.25 7.33
N ILE A 186 -6.03 -6.05 7.94
CA ILE A 186 -6.41 -7.20 8.76
C ILE A 186 -7.14 -6.73 10.03
N GLY A 187 -8.20 -7.42 10.38
CA GLY A 187 -9.08 -7.07 11.49
C GLY A 187 -10.15 -6.02 11.14
N ARG A 188 -10.09 -5.41 9.95
CA ARG A 188 -11.06 -4.39 9.54
C ARG A 188 -12.19 -4.98 8.71
N ARG A 189 -13.34 -4.34 8.86
CA ARG A 189 -14.45 -4.54 7.93
C ARG A 189 -14.12 -3.86 6.61
N VAL A 190 -14.25 -4.59 5.52
CA VAL A 190 -13.82 -4.15 4.19
C VAL A 190 -14.91 -4.38 3.15
N ARG A 191 -14.92 -3.50 2.16
CA ARG A 191 -15.59 -3.70 0.88
C ARG A 191 -14.52 -3.95 -0.16
N VAL A 192 -14.58 -5.10 -0.83
CA VAL A 192 -13.64 -5.48 -1.88
C VAL A 192 -14.37 -5.46 -3.22
N GLN A 193 -13.89 -4.61 -4.11
CA GLN A 193 -14.35 -4.61 -5.50
C GLN A 193 -13.47 -5.56 -6.30
N LEU A 194 -14.04 -6.67 -6.73
CA LEU A 194 -13.36 -7.71 -7.49
C LEU A 194 -13.22 -7.33 -8.98
N PRO A 195 -12.27 -7.94 -9.72
CA PRO A 195 -12.27 -7.89 -11.18
C PRO A 195 -13.62 -8.38 -11.71
N GLY A 196 -14.16 -7.67 -12.72
CA GLY A 196 -15.51 -7.99 -13.24
C GLY A 196 -16.66 -7.27 -12.52
N GLY A 197 -16.37 -6.42 -11.51
CA GLY A 197 -17.35 -5.53 -10.88
C GLY A 197 -18.10 -6.13 -9.70
N ALA A 198 -17.94 -7.41 -9.38
CA ALA A 198 -18.53 -8.00 -8.19
C ALA A 198 -17.97 -7.36 -6.92
N VAL A 199 -18.79 -7.27 -5.87
CA VAL A 199 -18.42 -6.68 -4.58
C VAL A 199 -18.60 -7.73 -3.50
N SER A 200 -17.57 -7.86 -2.65
CA SER A 200 -17.62 -8.65 -1.41
C SER A 200 -17.48 -7.72 -0.21
N VAL A 201 -18.29 -7.94 0.82
CA VAL A 201 -18.22 -7.22 2.11
C VAL A 201 -18.03 -8.22 3.22
N GLY A 202 -17.12 -7.92 4.15
CA GLY A 202 -16.82 -8.81 5.25
C GLY A 202 -15.66 -8.28 6.10
N THR A 203 -15.15 -9.12 6.98
CA THR A 203 -13.98 -8.80 7.81
C THR A 203 -12.74 -9.45 7.23
N ALA A 204 -11.68 -8.67 7.00
CA ALA A 204 -10.38 -9.17 6.60
C ALA A 204 -9.74 -9.91 7.80
N THR A 205 -9.47 -11.21 7.65
CA THR A 205 -9.02 -12.05 8.77
C THR A 205 -7.56 -12.48 8.66
N GLY A 206 -6.93 -12.31 7.49
CA GLY A 206 -5.54 -12.68 7.30
C GLY A 206 -5.09 -12.62 5.86
N ILE A 207 -3.91 -13.16 5.62
CA ILE A 207 -3.28 -13.31 4.30
C ILE A 207 -2.94 -14.78 4.10
N ASP A 208 -3.20 -15.31 2.92
CA ASP A 208 -2.86 -16.68 2.57
C ASP A 208 -1.43 -16.81 2.04
N GLN A 209 -1.04 -18.06 1.69
CA GLN A 209 0.28 -18.38 1.15
C GLN A 209 0.61 -17.64 -0.16
N ALA A 210 -0.38 -17.29 -0.95
CA ALA A 210 -0.23 -16.56 -2.20
C ALA A 210 -0.28 -15.03 -2.03
N GLY A 211 -0.37 -14.50 -0.81
CA GLY A 211 -0.51 -13.08 -0.55
C GLY A 211 -1.95 -12.54 -0.77
N ALA A 212 -2.92 -13.42 -0.95
CA ALA A 212 -4.31 -13.03 -1.09
C ALA A 212 -4.92 -12.65 0.26
N LEU A 213 -5.81 -11.65 0.26
CA LEU A 213 -6.54 -11.22 1.44
C LEU A 213 -7.66 -12.24 1.75
N ILE A 214 -7.65 -12.78 2.94
CA ILE A 214 -8.73 -13.66 3.43
C ILE A 214 -9.83 -12.77 4.01
N VAL A 215 -11.03 -12.86 3.44
CA VAL A 215 -12.20 -12.10 3.89
C VAL A 215 -13.26 -13.08 4.38
N ALA A 216 -13.61 -12.99 5.65
CA ALA A 216 -14.80 -13.66 6.19
C ALA A 216 -16.01 -12.82 5.78
N ALA A 217 -16.80 -13.33 4.83
CA ALA A 217 -17.98 -12.62 4.33
C ALA A 217 -19.09 -12.57 5.40
N ASP A 218 -19.84 -11.48 5.43
CA ASP A 218 -20.98 -11.32 6.35
C ASP A 218 -22.13 -12.28 5.98
N ALA A 219 -22.23 -12.60 4.69
CA ALA A 219 -23.17 -13.59 4.17
C ALA A 219 -22.46 -14.47 3.14
N GLY A 220 -22.62 -15.78 3.28
CA GLY A 220 -22.00 -16.74 2.39
C GLY A 220 -20.64 -17.27 2.89
N VAL A 221 -19.88 -17.88 1.98
CA VAL A 221 -18.57 -18.47 2.28
C VAL A 221 -17.51 -17.38 2.15
N GLY A 222 -16.63 -17.25 3.14
CA GLY A 222 -15.46 -16.39 3.06
C GLY A 222 -14.55 -16.79 1.89
N ALA A 223 -13.88 -15.83 1.29
CA ALA A 223 -13.06 -16.05 0.10
C ALA A 223 -11.65 -15.47 0.25
N ALA A 224 -10.68 -16.11 -0.39
CA ALA A 224 -9.37 -15.53 -0.67
C ALA A 224 -9.49 -14.59 -1.86
N VAL A 225 -9.08 -13.32 -1.67
CA VAL A 225 -9.10 -12.29 -2.71
C VAL A 225 -7.70 -12.09 -3.23
N HIS A 226 -7.42 -12.52 -4.46
CA HIS A 226 -6.09 -12.39 -5.09
C HIS A 226 -5.87 -11.03 -5.74
N ALA A 227 -6.94 -10.34 -6.14
CA ALA A 227 -6.88 -9.00 -6.72
C ALA A 227 -8.18 -8.24 -6.43
N GLY A 228 -8.07 -6.93 -6.19
CA GLY A 228 -9.24 -6.09 -5.96
C GLY A 228 -8.83 -4.71 -5.46
N ASP A 229 -9.79 -3.80 -5.40
CA ASP A 229 -9.65 -2.55 -4.66
C ASP A 229 -10.35 -2.69 -3.32
N VAL A 230 -9.61 -2.45 -2.24
CA VAL A 230 -10.12 -2.56 -0.88
C VAL A 230 -10.45 -1.17 -0.34
N THR A 231 -11.67 -1.04 0.15
CA THR A 231 -12.10 0.12 0.95
C THR A 231 -12.32 -0.34 2.39
N HIS A 232 -11.64 0.30 3.33
CA HIS A 232 -11.93 0.09 4.75
C HIS A 232 -13.28 0.74 5.06
N LEU A 233 -14.24 -0.05 5.53
CA LEU A 233 -15.51 0.45 5.99
C LEU A 233 -15.31 0.97 7.42
N ARG A 234 -15.67 2.23 7.65
CA ARG A 234 -15.83 2.75 9.01
C ARG A 234 -17.17 2.22 9.52
N TYR A 235 -17.28 1.96 10.81
CA TYR A 235 -18.58 1.83 11.42
C TYR A 235 -19.27 3.20 11.29
N GLU A 236 -20.22 3.32 10.37
CA GLU A 236 -21.25 4.31 10.50
C GLU A 236 -22.06 3.89 11.72
N TRP A 237 -21.88 4.60 12.83
CA TRP A 237 -22.92 4.63 13.85
C TRP A 237 -24.17 5.07 13.09
N ALA A 238 -25.15 4.19 13.01
CA ALA A 238 -26.47 4.58 12.57
C ALA A 238 -26.88 5.72 13.51
N ASP A 239 -26.85 6.94 13.00
CA ASP A 239 -27.59 8.01 13.59
C ASP A 239 -29.05 7.55 13.60
N THR A 240 -29.44 7.02 14.73
CA THR A 240 -30.82 6.73 15.08
C THR A 240 -31.46 8.09 15.29
N GLU A 241 -31.93 8.62 14.00
CA GLU A 241 -32.83 9.39 13.82
C GLU A 241 -33.93 9.76 14.59
N SER A 242 -34.03 10.96 14.80
CA SER A 242 -35.26 11.67 15.14
C SER A 242 -36.32 11.46 14.04
N VAL A 243 -37.10 10.46 14.17
CA VAL A 243 -38.45 10.45 13.59
C VAL A 243 -39.28 11.45 14.40
N SER A 244 -39.27 12.70 13.95
CA SER A 244 -40.26 13.67 14.38
C SER A 244 -41.62 13.22 13.89
N THR A 245 -42.39 12.68 14.78
CA THR A 245 -43.80 12.45 14.59
C THR A 245 -44.49 13.82 14.61
N GLU A 246 -44.70 14.41 13.47
CA GLU A 246 -45.67 15.47 13.35
C GLU A 246 -47.07 14.89 13.54
N ALA A 247 -47.55 15.03 14.77
CA ALA A 247 -48.96 14.85 15.10
C ALA A 247 -49.77 15.98 14.41
N LYS A 248 -50.49 15.60 13.36
CA LYS A 248 -51.61 16.39 12.91
C LYS A 248 -52.62 16.49 14.03
N GLY A 249 -52.77 17.69 14.61
CA GLY A 249 -53.89 18.07 15.41
C GLY A 249 -54.94 18.73 14.50
N ASP A 250 -56.04 18.04 14.30
CA ASP A 250 -57.29 18.66 13.86
C ASP A 250 -57.85 19.47 15.00
N GLY A 251 -58.37 20.67 14.68
CA GLY A 251 -59.10 21.52 15.59
C GLY A 251 -59.39 22.85 14.94
#